data_6f17397fbc72a4e8328cfa5a48097f6c
#
_entry.id   6f17397fbc72a4e8328cfa5a48097f6c
#
_cell.length_a   1.000
_cell.length_b   1.000
_cell.length_c   1.000
_cell.angle_alpha   90.00
_cell.angle_beta   90.00
_cell.angle_gamma   90.00
#
_symmetry.space_group_name_H-M   'P 1'
#
loop_
_entity.id
_entity.type
_entity.pdbx_description
1 polymer ?
#
loop_
_entity_poly.entity_id
_entity_poly.type
_entity_poly.pdbx_seq_one_letter_code
_entity_poly.pdbx_strand_id
1 'polypeptide(L)'
;MTHLQTITTQPEAQPEPLRIRCAEIWGGIMAINMDVCTPGLSASIFSTAHDGDRGGDMYYVSVCKWDYLTRIAIADLRGHGGQASRLSAWVYESMQRRMNTTSGNKVLSDLNGEVKSRGFDAITTAVVVGYHAMKQKLYFSYAGHPPAYVQHGGGEWRPLTLDSGSDPTNLPLGILSDVKYDMEFTRMKRGDRICLYTDGVPECTGPGDEPFGEARLAESLNRNAALSPAGLKSAILGDLERHRGACPPDDDVTLLIAELS
;
A
#
# COMPACT_ATOMS: atom_id res chain seq x y z
N MET A 1 34.51 7.99 -45.58
CA MET A 1 34.45 6.98 -44.51
C MET A 1 34.02 7.67 -43.24
N THR A 2 32.72 7.63 -42.91
CA THR A 2 32.13 8.33 -41.77
C THR A 2 32.04 7.34 -40.61
N HIS A 3 32.81 7.57 -39.57
CA HIS A 3 32.75 6.75 -38.35
C HIS A 3 31.44 7.01 -37.62
N LEU A 4 30.54 6.04 -37.62
CA LEU A 4 29.39 5.97 -36.68
C LEU A 4 29.92 5.64 -35.30
N GLN A 5 29.92 6.62 -34.40
CA GLN A 5 30.13 6.38 -32.96
C GLN A 5 28.85 5.73 -32.39
N THR A 6 28.96 4.50 -31.99
CA THR A 6 27.92 3.79 -31.21
C THR A 6 27.86 4.41 -29.82
N ILE A 7 26.81 5.19 -29.55
CA ILE A 7 26.52 5.68 -28.21
C ILE A 7 26.02 4.49 -27.39
N THR A 8 26.89 3.93 -26.59
CA THR A 8 26.51 2.94 -25.56
C THR A 8 25.85 3.69 -24.41
N THR A 9 24.53 3.70 -24.36
CA THR A 9 23.79 4.15 -23.18
C THR A 9 24.11 3.18 -22.04
N GLN A 10 24.87 3.65 -21.06
CA GLN A 10 25.02 2.92 -19.79
C GLN A 10 23.62 2.82 -19.16
N PRO A 11 23.23 1.66 -18.57
CA PRO A 11 22.01 1.58 -17.82
C PRO A 11 22.08 2.60 -16.68
N GLU A 12 21.07 3.46 -16.58
CA GLU A 12 20.93 4.37 -15.46
C GLU A 12 20.97 3.55 -14.16
N ALA A 13 21.91 3.92 -13.29
CA ALA A 13 22.03 3.28 -12.00
C ALA A 13 20.70 3.50 -11.24
N GLN A 14 20.03 2.40 -10.87
CA GLN A 14 18.84 2.50 -10.04
C GLN A 14 19.20 3.25 -8.76
N PRO A 15 18.38 4.20 -8.32
CA PRO A 15 18.64 4.95 -7.09
C PRO A 15 18.76 3.96 -5.91
N GLU A 16 19.71 4.22 -5.02
CA GLU A 16 19.86 3.39 -3.82
C GLU A 16 18.57 3.36 -3.00
N PRO A 17 18.17 2.21 -2.46
CA PRO A 17 16.95 2.10 -1.66
C PRO A 17 17.05 2.96 -0.39
N LEU A 18 15.95 3.65 -0.06
CA LEU A 18 15.82 4.37 1.19
C LEU A 18 15.89 3.39 2.37
N ARG A 19 16.79 3.62 3.32
CA ARG A 19 16.95 2.79 4.52
C ARG A 19 16.28 3.44 5.70
N ILE A 20 15.24 2.80 6.25
CA ILE A 20 14.52 3.21 7.45
C ILE A 20 14.99 2.34 8.62
N ARG A 21 15.44 2.99 9.69
CA ARG A 21 15.97 2.36 10.89
C ARG A 21 15.07 2.61 12.10
N CYS A 22 15.52 2.10 13.23
CA CYS A 22 14.90 2.25 14.55
C CYS A 22 14.40 3.68 14.83
N ALA A 23 13.13 3.79 15.20
CA ALA A 23 12.41 5.02 15.51
C ALA A 23 12.22 6.00 14.34
N GLU A 24 12.55 5.57 13.12
CA GLU A 24 12.29 6.38 11.92
C GLU A 24 10.90 6.09 11.36
N ILE A 25 10.31 7.13 10.81
CA ILE A 25 9.02 7.13 10.11
C ILE A 25 9.25 7.74 8.74
N TRP A 26 8.69 7.11 7.73
CA TRP A 26 8.71 7.60 6.37
C TRP A 26 7.37 7.36 5.70
N GLY A 27 6.96 8.27 4.84
CA GLY A 27 5.72 8.17 4.09
C GLY A 27 5.22 9.52 3.61
N GLY A 28 4.02 9.56 3.09
CA GLY A 28 3.42 10.78 2.58
C GLY A 28 2.17 10.54 1.75
N ILE A 29 1.84 11.58 1.00
CA ILE A 29 0.73 11.67 0.04
C ILE A 29 1.23 12.12 -1.34
N MET A 30 2.53 12.04 -1.57
CA MET A 30 3.18 12.51 -2.79
C MET A 30 3.37 11.36 -3.78
N ALA A 31 3.35 11.69 -5.06
CA ALA A 31 3.75 10.73 -6.09
C ALA A 31 5.19 10.25 -5.87
N ILE A 32 5.40 8.94 -5.88
CA ILE A 32 6.71 8.31 -5.71
C ILE A 32 6.85 7.02 -6.53
N ASN A 33 8.09 6.66 -6.83
CA ASN A 33 8.46 5.35 -7.35
C ASN A 33 9.85 5.00 -6.83
N MET A 34 9.92 4.22 -5.73
CA MET A 34 11.19 3.95 -5.07
C MET A 34 11.19 2.65 -4.27
N ASP A 35 12.39 2.22 -3.90
CA ASP A 35 12.61 1.09 -3.02
C ASP A 35 12.95 1.54 -1.61
N VAL A 36 12.45 0.81 -0.62
CA VAL A 36 12.62 1.08 0.81
C VAL A 36 13.07 -0.19 1.51
N CYS A 37 14.08 -0.08 2.37
CA CYS A 37 14.57 -1.18 3.18
C CYS A 37 14.43 -0.87 4.67
N THR A 38 13.97 -1.86 5.42
CA THR A 38 13.94 -1.86 6.90
C THR A 38 14.66 -3.11 7.41
N PRO A 39 14.94 -3.23 8.71
CA PRO A 39 15.51 -4.46 9.27
C PRO A 39 14.65 -5.71 9.04
N GLY A 40 13.33 -5.57 8.86
CA GLY A 40 12.41 -6.69 8.72
C GLY A 40 11.95 -6.98 7.30
N LEU A 41 12.12 -6.06 6.35
CA LEU A 41 11.67 -6.24 4.98
C LEU A 41 12.32 -5.27 3.99
N SER A 42 12.26 -5.64 2.71
CA SER A 42 12.54 -4.75 1.57
C SER A 42 11.23 -4.55 0.80
N ALA A 43 10.90 -3.30 0.47
CA ALA A 43 9.67 -2.97 -0.24
C ALA A 43 9.96 -2.12 -1.47
N SER A 44 9.16 -2.30 -2.50
CA SER A 44 9.12 -1.44 -3.68
C SER A 44 7.75 -0.77 -3.73
N ILE A 45 7.74 0.56 -3.74
CA ILE A 45 6.53 1.37 -3.61
C ILE A 45 6.37 2.24 -4.85
N PHE A 46 5.14 2.30 -5.35
CA PHE A 46 4.67 3.25 -6.33
C PHE A 46 3.43 3.94 -5.78
N SER A 47 3.35 5.24 -5.90
CA SER A 47 2.15 6.03 -5.65
C SER A 47 2.09 7.15 -6.67
N THR A 48 0.93 7.38 -7.23
CA THR A 48 0.67 8.50 -8.15
C THR A 48 -0.68 9.12 -7.82
N ALA A 49 -0.78 10.42 -8.02
CA ALA A 49 -2.02 11.14 -7.86
C ALA A 49 -2.73 11.30 -9.20
N HIS A 50 -4.06 11.21 -9.20
CA HIS A 50 -4.89 11.49 -10.36
C HIS A 50 -4.71 12.94 -10.84
N ASP A 51 -4.71 13.89 -9.91
CA ASP A 51 -4.57 15.33 -10.18
C ASP A 51 -3.34 15.91 -9.48
N GLY A 52 -2.28 16.21 -10.24
CA GLY A 52 -1.09 16.90 -9.74
C GLY A 52 -0.12 16.00 -8.96
N ASP A 53 0.56 16.57 -7.95
CA ASP A 53 1.63 15.87 -7.21
C ASP A 53 1.15 15.22 -5.91
N ARG A 54 -0.12 15.44 -5.50
CA ARG A 54 -0.69 14.99 -4.23
C ARG A 54 -2.10 14.45 -4.42
N GLY A 55 -2.34 13.25 -3.92
CA GLY A 55 -3.62 12.56 -4.02
C GLY A 55 -4.37 12.39 -2.70
N GLY A 56 -5.42 11.58 -2.73
CA GLY A 56 -6.13 11.00 -1.59
C GLY A 56 -5.31 9.90 -0.94
N ASP A 57 -4.53 9.20 -1.73
CA ASP A 57 -3.71 8.07 -1.30
C ASP A 57 -2.59 8.48 -0.32
N MET A 58 -2.39 7.62 0.67
CA MET A 58 -1.37 7.78 1.70
C MET A 58 -0.60 6.48 1.88
N TYR A 59 0.71 6.59 2.08
CA TYR A 59 1.56 5.47 2.42
C TYR A 59 2.44 5.80 3.62
N TYR A 60 2.70 4.79 4.45
CA TYR A 60 3.42 4.95 5.71
C TYR A 60 4.28 3.71 5.98
N VAL A 61 5.54 3.92 6.33
CA VAL A 61 6.46 2.88 6.81
C VAL A 61 7.15 3.36 8.07
N SER A 62 7.23 2.55 9.10
CA SER A 62 8.00 2.84 10.29
C SER A 62 8.65 1.60 10.90
N VAL A 63 9.68 1.82 11.70
CA VAL A 63 10.37 0.77 12.43
C VAL A 63 10.34 1.10 13.92
N CYS A 64 10.01 0.12 14.78
CA CYS A 64 10.03 0.33 16.22
C CYS A 64 11.46 0.40 16.76
N LYS A 65 11.63 1.03 17.94
CA LYS A 65 12.94 1.33 18.56
C LYS A 65 13.86 0.12 18.83
N TRP A 66 13.41 -1.10 18.60
CA TRP A 66 14.19 -2.33 18.74
C TRP A 66 14.40 -3.06 17.41
N ASP A 67 14.07 -2.44 16.28
CA ASP A 67 14.14 -3.03 14.92
C ASP A 67 13.33 -4.32 14.71
N TYR A 68 12.47 -4.69 15.66
CA TYR A 68 11.72 -5.94 15.58
C TYR A 68 10.39 -5.83 14.87
N LEU A 69 9.84 -4.63 14.77
CA LEU A 69 8.51 -4.40 14.21
C LEU A 69 8.59 -3.35 13.10
N THR A 70 8.42 -3.78 11.88
CA THR A 70 8.14 -2.89 10.75
C THR A 70 6.64 -2.75 10.58
N ARG A 71 6.14 -1.51 10.50
CA ARG A 71 4.73 -1.22 10.23
C ARG A 71 4.62 -0.56 8.89
N ILE A 72 3.59 -0.98 8.16
CA ILE A 72 3.19 -0.36 6.89
C ILE A 72 1.71 -0.02 7.02
N ALA A 73 1.32 1.15 6.54
CA ALA A 73 -0.08 1.46 6.32
C ALA A 73 -0.24 2.09 4.94
N ILE A 74 -1.35 1.73 4.30
CA ILE A 74 -1.86 2.42 3.11
C ILE A 74 -3.27 2.85 3.46
N ALA A 75 -3.63 4.04 3.05
CA ALA A 75 -4.98 4.55 3.21
C ALA A 75 -5.33 5.38 1.98
N ASP A 76 -6.61 5.36 1.64
CA ASP A 76 -7.19 6.16 0.57
C ASP A 76 -8.34 6.99 1.12
N LEU A 77 -8.31 8.27 0.83
CA LEU A 77 -9.33 9.23 1.20
C LEU A 77 -10.29 9.46 0.03
N ARG A 78 -11.56 9.29 0.28
CA ARG A 78 -12.61 9.49 -0.71
C ARG A 78 -12.50 10.84 -1.42
N GLY A 79 -12.40 10.80 -2.76
CA GLY A 79 -12.38 11.97 -3.63
C GLY A 79 -10.98 12.44 -3.99
N HIS A 80 -10.88 13.36 -4.94
CA HIS A 80 -9.64 13.83 -5.55
C HIS A 80 -9.53 15.36 -5.54
N GLY A 81 -8.35 15.88 -5.91
CA GLY A 81 -8.09 17.31 -6.02
C GLY A 81 -7.68 18.00 -4.71
N GLY A 82 -7.60 19.31 -4.74
CA GLY A 82 -6.95 20.10 -3.68
C GLY A 82 -7.62 20.03 -2.27
N GLN A 83 -8.91 19.69 -2.18
CA GLN A 83 -9.56 19.47 -0.88
C GLN A 83 -9.19 18.10 -0.32
N ALA A 84 -9.22 17.06 -1.14
CA ALA A 84 -8.80 15.72 -0.76
C ALA A 84 -7.35 15.73 -0.29
N SER A 85 -6.41 16.34 -1.03
CA SER A 85 -5.01 16.45 -0.63
C SER A 85 -4.78 17.09 0.75
N ARG A 86 -5.57 18.12 1.13
CA ARG A 86 -5.47 18.72 2.47
C ARG A 86 -5.97 17.81 3.57
N LEU A 87 -7.06 17.08 3.30
CA LEU A 87 -7.62 16.10 4.25
C LEU A 87 -6.70 14.89 4.39
N SER A 88 -6.12 14.40 3.29
CA SER A 88 -5.14 13.30 3.30
C SER A 88 -3.92 13.66 4.13
N ALA A 89 -3.38 14.86 3.97
CA ALA A 89 -2.25 15.33 4.79
C ALA A 89 -2.60 15.30 6.28
N TRP A 90 -3.81 15.74 6.64
CA TRP A 90 -4.27 15.71 8.03
C TRP A 90 -4.49 14.27 8.54
N VAL A 91 -5.09 13.36 7.74
CA VAL A 91 -5.25 11.94 8.11
C VAL A 91 -3.88 11.29 8.29
N TYR A 92 -2.95 11.57 7.39
CA TYR A 92 -1.57 11.08 7.48
C TYR A 92 -0.88 11.52 8.78
N GLU A 93 -0.95 12.80 9.14
CA GLU A 93 -0.40 13.31 10.40
C GLU A 93 -1.08 12.66 11.62
N SER A 94 -2.40 12.45 11.56
CA SER A 94 -3.16 11.79 12.62
C SER A 94 -2.75 10.32 12.77
N MET A 95 -2.50 9.65 11.66
CA MET A 95 -1.97 8.28 11.62
C MET A 95 -0.56 8.23 12.24
N GLN A 96 0.34 9.12 11.86
CA GLN A 96 1.71 9.17 12.41
C GLN A 96 1.72 9.25 13.93
N ARG A 97 0.87 10.09 14.53
CA ARG A 97 0.76 10.25 16.00
C ARG A 97 0.34 8.96 16.71
N ARG A 98 -0.36 8.04 16.04
CA ARG A 98 -0.93 6.80 16.60
C ARG A 98 -0.13 5.55 16.30
N MET A 99 0.68 5.57 15.28
CA MET A 99 1.46 4.40 14.85
C MET A 99 2.56 3.96 15.84
N ASN A 100 2.64 4.54 17.02
CA ASN A 100 3.52 4.10 18.10
C ASN A 100 3.01 2.83 18.83
N THR A 101 1.76 2.42 18.61
CA THR A 101 1.20 1.17 19.15
C THR A 101 1.49 0.00 18.24
N THR A 102 1.50 -1.22 18.82
CA THR A 102 1.63 -2.48 18.07
C THR A 102 0.30 -3.00 17.53
N SER A 103 -0.82 -2.40 17.93
CA SER A 103 -2.17 -2.86 17.60
C SER A 103 -2.75 -2.03 16.47
N GLY A 104 -2.77 -2.59 15.25
CA GLY A 104 -3.34 -1.92 14.06
C GLY A 104 -4.82 -1.56 14.26
N ASN A 105 -5.61 -2.45 14.84
CA ASN A 105 -7.01 -2.21 15.16
C ASN A 105 -7.22 -1.02 16.11
N LYS A 106 -6.31 -0.83 17.09
CA LYS A 106 -6.37 0.35 17.97
C LYS A 106 -6.07 1.62 17.20
N VAL A 107 -5.10 1.60 16.29
CA VAL A 107 -4.82 2.74 15.40
C VAL A 107 -6.07 3.12 14.62
N LEU A 108 -6.73 2.15 13.99
CA LEU A 108 -7.95 2.38 13.21
C LEU A 108 -9.10 2.89 14.08
N SER A 109 -9.31 2.32 15.28
CA SER A 109 -10.34 2.79 16.20
C SER A 109 -10.12 4.23 16.65
N ASP A 110 -8.88 4.59 17.00
CA ASP A 110 -8.52 5.94 17.46
C ASP A 110 -8.64 6.96 16.28
N LEU A 111 -8.30 6.54 15.04
CA LEU A 111 -8.47 7.37 13.84
C LEU A 111 -9.94 7.55 13.48
N ASN A 112 -10.76 6.52 13.61
CA ASN A 112 -12.18 6.56 13.25
C ASN A 112 -12.91 7.73 13.92
N GLY A 113 -12.71 7.93 15.22
CA GLY A 113 -13.31 9.03 15.97
C GLY A 113 -12.90 10.40 15.45
N GLU A 114 -11.63 10.58 15.08
CA GLU A 114 -11.13 11.84 14.52
C GLU A 114 -11.67 12.09 13.11
N VAL A 115 -11.59 11.08 12.25
CA VAL A 115 -12.11 11.16 10.86
C VAL A 115 -13.60 11.45 10.87
N LYS A 116 -14.37 10.76 11.73
CA LYS A 116 -15.82 11.02 11.89
C LYS A 116 -16.12 12.47 12.27
N SER A 117 -15.30 13.09 13.10
CA SER A 117 -15.49 14.49 13.51
C SER A 117 -15.26 15.49 12.37
N ARG A 118 -14.60 15.08 11.27
CA ARG A 118 -14.35 15.90 10.08
C ARG A 118 -15.46 15.86 9.05
N GLY A 119 -16.40 14.93 9.18
CA GLY A 119 -17.53 14.79 8.26
C GLY A 119 -17.30 13.81 7.11
N PHE A 120 -18.25 13.74 6.21
CA PHE A 120 -18.29 12.74 5.11
C PHE A 120 -17.16 12.88 4.09
N ASP A 121 -16.61 14.07 3.91
CA ASP A 121 -15.51 14.33 2.99
C ASP A 121 -14.18 13.70 3.47
N ALA A 122 -14.11 13.29 4.74
CA ALA A 122 -12.94 12.67 5.33
C ALA A 122 -13.03 11.14 5.42
N ILE A 123 -14.09 10.52 4.86
CA ILE A 123 -14.19 9.05 4.82
C ILE A 123 -12.94 8.48 4.15
N THR A 124 -12.31 7.53 4.85
CA THR A 124 -11.01 6.98 4.46
C THR A 124 -11.03 5.48 4.59
N THR A 125 -10.57 4.77 3.56
CA THR A 125 -10.22 3.36 3.68
C THR A 125 -8.79 3.23 4.19
N ALA A 126 -8.47 2.18 4.93
CA ALA A 126 -7.11 1.98 5.43
C ALA A 126 -6.79 0.52 5.70
N VAL A 127 -5.55 0.13 5.44
CA VAL A 127 -4.94 -1.10 5.92
C VAL A 127 -3.73 -0.78 6.78
N VAL A 128 -3.61 -1.45 7.90
CA VAL A 128 -2.44 -1.38 8.79
C VAL A 128 -1.88 -2.77 8.96
N VAL A 129 -0.63 -2.97 8.55
CA VAL A 129 0.11 -4.22 8.77
C VAL A 129 1.34 -3.98 9.63
N GLY A 130 1.70 -4.97 10.45
CA GLY A 130 2.87 -4.94 11.29
C GLY A 130 3.61 -6.27 11.26
N TYR A 131 4.79 -6.30 10.65
CA TYR A 131 5.62 -7.49 10.67
C TYR A 131 6.55 -7.49 11.88
N HIS A 132 6.41 -8.48 12.75
CA HIS A 132 7.28 -8.71 13.89
C HIS A 132 8.29 -9.81 13.56
N ALA A 133 9.51 -9.42 13.19
CA ALA A 133 10.53 -10.32 12.67
C ALA A 133 10.86 -11.48 13.63
N MET A 134 11.08 -11.21 14.92
CA MET A 134 11.42 -12.27 15.90
C MET A 134 10.27 -13.26 16.13
N LYS A 135 9.02 -12.84 16.00
CA LYS A 135 7.86 -13.73 16.16
C LYS A 135 7.46 -14.40 14.85
N GLN A 136 8.02 -13.96 13.73
CA GLN A 136 7.62 -14.36 12.38
C GLN A 136 6.10 -14.26 12.18
N LYS A 137 5.53 -13.12 12.60
CA LYS A 137 4.09 -12.83 12.50
C LYS A 137 3.86 -11.52 11.79
N LEU A 138 2.96 -11.56 10.82
CA LEU A 138 2.37 -10.39 10.19
C LEU A 138 0.99 -10.18 10.82
N TYR A 139 0.82 -9.09 11.56
CA TYR A 139 -0.46 -8.63 12.08
C TYR A 139 -1.10 -7.71 11.04
N PHE A 140 -2.41 -7.78 10.92
CA PHE A 140 -3.13 -6.95 9.94
C PHE A 140 -4.51 -6.55 10.44
N SER A 141 -4.96 -5.38 10.02
CA SER A 141 -6.27 -4.79 10.31
C SER A 141 -6.70 -3.95 9.13
N TYR A 142 -8.00 -3.96 8.83
CA TYR A 142 -8.58 -3.20 7.73
C TYR A 142 -9.67 -2.25 8.23
N ALA A 143 -9.84 -1.14 7.51
CA ALA A 143 -10.97 -0.24 7.62
C ALA A 143 -11.54 0.00 6.22
N GLY A 144 -12.37 -0.92 5.73
CA GLY A 144 -13.00 -0.86 4.40
C GLY A 144 -12.03 -0.92 3.21
N HIS A 145 -10.78 -1.26 3.46
CA HIS A 145 -9.72 -1.28 2.44
C HIS A 145 -9.66 -2.65 1.75
N PRO A 146 -9.29 -2.72 0.45
CA PRO A 146 -9.06 -3.98 -0.25
C PRO A 146 -8.10 -4.91 0.50
N PRO A 147 -8.33 -6.23 0.47
CA PRO A 147 -7.47 -7.18 1.16
C PRO A 147 -6.09 -7.23 0.53
N ALA A 148 -5.04 -7.22 1.37
CA ALA A 148 -3.69 -7.47 0.92
C ALA A 148 -3.56 -8.86 0.30
N TYR A 149 -2.55 -9.08 -0.56
CA TYR A 149 -2.16 -10.42 -0.97
C TYR A 149 -0.89 -10.86 -0.25
N VAL A 150 -0.78 -12.13 0.06
CA VAL A 150 0.41 -12.76 0.63
C VAL A 150 0.89 -13.93 -0.21
N GLN A 151 2.21 -14.12 -0.27
CA GLN A 151 2.85 -15.25 -0.90
C GLN A 151 3.77 -15.94 0.10
N HIS A 152 3.57 -17.23 0.32
CA HIS A 152 4.41 -18.04 1.21
C HIS A 152 5.35 -18.94 0.42
N GLY A 153 6.63 -18.86 0.73
CA GLY A 153 7.65 -19.77 0.18
C GLY A 153 7.75 -19.81 -1.34
N GLY A 154 7.42 -18.69 -2.02
CA GLY A 154 7.40 -18.64 -3.49
C GLY A 154 6.20 -19.34 -4.14
N GLY A 155 5.20 -19.74 -3.35
CA GLY A 155 3.96 -20.33 -3.84
C GLY A 155 3.00 -19.32 -4.47
N GLU A 156 1.73 -19.68 -4.52
CA GLU A 156 0.67 -18.85 -5.08
C GLU A 156 0.35 -17.64 -4.17
N TRP A 157 0.07 -16.51 -4.77
CA TRP A 157 -0.45 -15.33 -4.09
C TRP A 157 -1.91 -15.52 -3.71
N ARG A 158 -2.24 -15.23 -2.46
CA ARG A 158 -3.59 -15.39 -1.92
C ARG A 158 -4.02 -14.15 -1.16
N PRO A 159 -5.32 -13.78 -1.21
CA PRO A 159 -5.82 -12.66 -0.43
C PRO A 159 -5.72 -12.95 1.08
N LEU A 160 -5.35 -11.93 1.85
CA LEU A 160 -5.25 -11.94 3.30
C LEU A 160 -6.51 -11.30 3.89
N THR A 161 -7.51 -12.12 4.19
CA THR A 161 -8.82 -11.68 4.68
C THR A 161 -8.94 -11.85 6.19
N LEU A 162 -9.80 -11.04 6.82
CA LEU A 162 -10.25 -11.26 8.20
C LEU A 162 -11.43 -12.22 8.22
N ASP A 163 -11.52 -13.06 9.24
CA ASP A 163 -12.73 -13.84 9.54
C ASP A 163 -13.76 -12.90 10.20
N SER A 164 -14.46 -12.12 9.39
CA SER A 164 -15.43 -11.13 9.87
C SER A 164 -16.70 -11.83 10.35
N GLY A 165 -17.12 -11.56 11.58
CA GLY A 165 -18.44 -11.95 12.10
C GLY A 165 -19.59 -11.18 11.40
N SER A 166 -20.81 -11.39 11.86
CA SER A 166 -22.04 -10.80 11.30
C SER A 166 -22.30 -9.32 11.65
N ASP A 167 -21.51 -8.73 12.54
CA ASP A 167 -21.66 -7.34 12.99
C ASP A 167 -20.97 -6.38 12.01
N PRO A 168 -21.39 -5.08 11.95
CA PRO A 168 -20.71 -4.06 11.15
C PRO A 168 -19.31 -3.77 11.71
N THR A 169 -18.34 -4.59 11.30
CA THR A 169 -16.94 -4.47 11.64
C THR A 169 -16.13 -3.98 10.45
N ASN A 170 -14.97 -3.42 10.71
CA ASN A 170 -13.97 -3.08 9.69
C ASN A 170 -14.46 -2.13 8.59
N LEU A 171 -15.50 -1.33 8.85
CA LEU A 171 -16.00 -0.31 7.92
C LEU A 171 -14.96 0.79 7.68
N PRO A 172 -15.01 1.50 6.54
CA PRO A 172 -14.19 2.68 6.32
C PRO A 172 -14.26 3.66 7.48
N LEU A 173 -13.15 4.33 7.77
CA LEU A 173 -13.06 5.35 8.82
C LEU A 173 -14.04 6.48 8.55
N GLY A 174 -14.71 6.94 9.58
CA GLY A 174 -15.63 8.09 9.51
C GLY A 174 -17.06 7.76 9.12
N ILE A 175 -17.42 6.54 8.75
CA ILE A 175 -18.81 6.17 8.44
C ILE A 175 -19.68 6.16 9.69
N LEU A 176 -19.28 5.42 10.71
CA LEU A 176 -19.99 5.30 11.98
C LEU A 176 -19.05 5.59 13.16
N SER A 177 -19.58 6.05 14.30
CA SER A 177 -18.79 6.38 15.48
C SER A 177 -18.24 5.13 16.17
N ASP A 178 -19.05 4.10 16.32
CA ASP A 178 -18.76 2.93 17.14
C ASP A 178 -18.42 1.69 16.28
N VAL A 179 -17.51 1.88 15.32
CA VAL A 179 -17.01 0.76 14.49
C VAL A 179 -15.96 -0.01 15.29
N LYS A 180 -16.12 -1.33 15.31
CA LYS A 180 -15.12 -2.25 15.83
C LYS A 180 -14.18 -2.65 14.70
N TYR A 181 -12.87 -2.55 14.94
CA TYR A 181 -11.83 -3.04 14.02
C TYR A 181 -11.17 -4.28 14.59
N ASP A 182 -11.07 -5.30 13.76
CA ASP A 182 -10.44 -6.55 14.12
C ASP A 182 -8.94 -6.53 13.76
N MET A 183 -8.18 -7.33 14.47
CA MET A 183 -6.77 -7.57 14.15
C MET A 183 -6.50 -9.07 14.20
N GLU A 184 -5.99 -9.58 13.12
CA GLU A 184 -5.54 -10.95 13.03
C GLU A 184 -4.04 -11.02 12.74
N PHE A 185 -3.50 -12.22 12.68
CA PHE A 185 -2.13 -12.44 12.25
C PHE A 185 -2.01 -13.71 11.42
N THR A 186 -1.07 -13.68 10.48
CA THR A 186 -0.57 -14.87 9.81
C THR A 186 0.91 -15.10 10.13
N ARG A 187 1.37 -16.34 10.05
CA ARG A 187 2.80 -16.65 10.18
C ARG A 187 3.48 -16.37 8.84
N MET A 188 4.51 -15.56 8.89
CA MET A 188 5.32 -15.23 7.72
C MET A 188 6.80 -15.28 8.08
N LYS A 189 7.59 -15.86 7.22
CA LYS A 189 9.03 -16.04 7.39
C LYS A 189 9.82 -15.31 6.30
N ARG A 190 11.13 -15.29 6.45
CA ARG A 190 12.03 -14.73 5.44
C ARG A 190 11.74 -15.28 4.05
N GLY A 191 11.68 -14.39 3.07
CA GLY A 191 11.35 -14.69 1.67
C GLY A 191 9.86 -14.74 1.37
N ASP A 192 8.98 -14.73 2.38
CA ASP A 192 7.56 -14.52 2.15
C ASP A 192 7.30 -13.08 1.74
N ARG A 193 6.22 -12.85 1.00
CA ARG A 193 5.93 -11.53 0.39
C ARG A 193 4.52 -11.07 0.71
N ILE A 194 4.34 -9.74 0.67
CA ILE A 194 3.04 -9.08 0.79
C ILE A 194 2.87 -8.05 -0.33
N CYS A 195 1.65 -7.94 -0.85
CA CYS A 195 1.23 -6.89 -1.76
C CYS A 195 0.10 -6.10 -1.10
N LEU A 196 0.29 -4.78 -1.00
CA LEU A 196 -0.71 -3.80 -0.56
C LEU A 196 -1.01 -2.87 -1.73
N TYR A 197 -2.25 -2.46 -1.90
CA TYR A 197 -2.67 -1.60 -3.01
C TYR A 197 -3.96 -0.84 -2.65
N THR A 198 -4.17 0.32 -3.22
CA THR A 198 -5.42 1.07 -3.15
C THR A 198 -6.38 0.62 -4.25
N ASP A 199 -7.66 0.97 -4.13
CA ASP A 199 -8.71 0.60 -5.07
C ASP A 199 -8.48 1.13 -6.49
N GLY A 200 -7.72 2.21 -6.66
CA GLY A 200 -7.28 2.66 -7.98
C GLY A 200 -6.51 1.61 -8.81
N VAL A 201 -6.02 0.52 -8.17
CA VAL A 201 -5.47 -0.63 -8.92
C VAL A 201 -6.56 -1.49 -9.54
N PRO A 202 -7.50 -2.11 -8.79
CA PRO A 202 -8.56 -2.91 -9.39
C PRO A 202 -9.61 -2.07 -10.13
N GLU A 203 -9.83 -0.83 -9.76
CA GLU A 203 -10.82 0.06 -10.38
C GLU A 203 -10.31 0.78 -11.63
N CYS A 204 -9.01 0.71 -11.93
CA CYS A 204 -8.42 1.26 -13.15
C CYS A 204 -9.24 0.83 -14.38
N THR A 205 -9.87 1.80 -15.06
CA THR A 205 -10.75 1.52 -16.19
C THR A 205 -9.99 1.47 -17.51
N GLY A 206 -10.39 0.49 -18.32
CA GLY A 206 -9.96 0.34 -19.72
C GLY A 206 -11.00 0.84 -20.71
N PRO A 207 -10.76 0.63 -22.01
CA PRO A 207 -11.74 0.96 -23.05
C PRO A 207 -13.09 0.27 -22.79
N GLY A 208 -14.17 1.06 -22.81
CA GLY A 208 -15.55 0.57 -22.56
C GLY A 208 -15.92 0.48 -21.08
N ASP A 209 -15.23 1.24 -20.24
CA ASP A 209 -15.45 1.33 -18.78
C ASP A 209 -15.27 -0.03 -18.06
N GLU A 210 -14.45 -0.93 -18.61
CA GLU A 210 -14.17 -2.21 -17.98
C GLU A 210 -13.07 -2.02 -16.90
N PRO A 211 -13.32 -2.35 -15.60
CA PRO A 211 -12.30 -2.26 -14.58
C PRO A 211 -11.23 -3.35 -14.74
N PHE A 212 -10.00 -3.08 -14.31
CA PHE A 212 -8.93 -4.08 -14.27
C PHE A 212 -9.33 -5.28 -13.43
N GLY A 213 -9.86 -5.04 -12.26
CA GLY A 213 -10.44 -6.02 -11.36
C GLY A 213 -9.41 -6.84 -10.57
N GLU A 214 -9.84 -7.37 -9.43
CA GLU A 214 -8.99 -8.19 -8.56
C GLU A 214 -8.52 -9.50 -9.23
N ALA A 215 -9.30 -10.05 -10.16
CA ALA A 215 -8.94 -11.26 -10.87
C ALA A 215 -7.68 -11.08 -11.74
N ARG A 216 -7.59 -9.96 -12.49
CA ARG A 216 -6.40 -9.64 -13.30
C ARG A 216 -5.21 -9.27 -12.43
N LEU A 217 -5.44 -8.61 -11.28
CA LEU A 217 -4.38 -8.35 -10.30
C LEU A 217 -3.80 -9.67 -9.77
N ALA A 218 -4.64 -10.60 -9.32
CA ALA A 218 -4.23 -11.93 -8.85
C ALA A 218 -3.48 -12.72 -9.93
N GLU A 219 -3.97 -12.68 -11.18
CA GLU A 219 -3.29 -13.31 -12.32
C GLU A 219 -1.92 -12.69 -12.57
N SER A 220 -1.80 -11.35 -12.55
CA SER A 220 -0.53 -10.63 -12.72
C SER A 220 0.46 -10.97 -11.62
N LEU A 221 0.02 -10.99 -10.36
CA LEU A 221 0.81 -11.40 -9.20
C LEU A 221 1.37 -12.82 -9.38
N ASN A 222 0.52 -13.77 -9.78
CA ASN A 222 0.92 -15.17 -9.92
C ASN A 222 1.80 -15.41 -11.15
N ARG A 223 1.50 -14.79 -12.28
CA ARG A 223 2.29 -14.88 -13.51
C ARG A 223 3.72 -14.36 -13.30
N ASN A 224 3.88 -13.34 -12.50
CA ASN A 224 5.14 -12.64 -12.25
C ASN A 224 5.77 -13.00 -10.90
N ALA A 225 5.33 -14.06 -10.25
CA ALA A 225 5.68 -14.45 -8.88
C ALA A 225 7.20 -14.65 -8.63
N ALA A 226 7.98 -14.95 -9.67
CA ALA A 226 9.42 -15.14 -9.57
C ALA A 226 10.24 -13.83 -9.63
N LEU A 227 9.62 -12.70 -9.96
CA LEU A 227 10.32 -11.42 -10.05
C LEU A 227 10.64 -10.87 -8.65
N SER A 228 11.66 -10.01 -8.57
CA SER A 228 11.91 -9.20 -7.36
C SER A 228 10.73 -8.28 -7.03
N PRO A 229 10.61 -7.73 -5.81
CA PRO A 229 9.56 -6.77 -5.48
C PRO A 229 9.46 -5.60 -6.49
N ALA A 230 10.58 -5.03 -6.90
CA ALA A 230 10.62 -3.96 -7.91
C ALA A 230 10.18 -4.44 -9.30
N GLY A 231 10.61 -5.63 -9.70
CA GLY A 231 10.22 -6.25 -10.96
C GLY A 231 8.73 -6.59 -11.01
N LEU A 232 8.20 -7.14 -9.92
CA LEU A 232 6.78 -7.46 -9.79
C LEU A 232 5.91 -6.20 -9.80
N LYS A 233 6.29 -5.16 -9.03
CA LYS A 233 5.65 -3.85 -9.09
C LYS A 233 5.59 -3.32 -10.53
N SER A 234 6.73 -3.31 -11.24
CA SER A 234 6.81 -2.82 -12.62
C SER A 234 5.96 -3.65 -13.59
N ALA A 235 5.88 -4.97 -13.39
CA ALA A 235 5.04 -5.85 -14.22
C ALA A 235 3.55 -5.55 -14.04
N ILE A 236 3.08 -5.36 -12.79
CA ILE A 236 1.68 -5.02 -12.48
C ILE A 236 1.33 -3.64 -13.07
N LEU A 237 2.19 -2.64 -12.87
CA LEU A 237 1.98 -1.31 -13.46
C LEU A 237 1.93 -1.36 -14.99
N GLY A 238 2.77 -2.16 -15.63
CA GLY A 238 2.71 -2.38 -17.06
C GLY A 238 1.44 -3.12 -17.53
N ASP A 239 0.86 -4.00 -16.70
CA ASP A 239 -0.43 -4.64 -16.96
C ASP A 239 -1.58 -3.61 -16.86
N LEU A 240 -1.54 -2.73 -15.86
CA LEU A 240 -2.50 -1.62 -15.70
C LEU A 240 -2.45 -0.65 -16.89
N GLU A 241 -1.26 -0.23 -17.30
CA GLU A 241 -1.08 0.66 -18.45
C GLU A 241 -1.62 0.03 -19.75
N ARG A 242 -1.37 -1.26 -19.98
CA ARG A 242 -1.90 -1.98 -21.14
C ARG A 242 -3.42 -2.10 -21.10
N HIS A 243 -4.01 -2.33 -19.91
CA HIS A 243 -5.46 -2.41 -19.73
C HIS A 243 -6.12 -1.05 -19.97
N ARG A 244 -5.56 0.00 -19.38
CA ARG A 244 -6.05 1.38 -19.53
C ARG A 244 -5.95 1.89 -20.97
N GLY A 245 -4.90 1.54 -21.68
CA GLY A 245 -4.65 2.00 -23.05
C GLY A 245 -4.55 3.53 -23.14
N ALA A 246 -5.39 4.15 -23.92
CA ALA A 246 -5.44 5.61 -24.09
C ALA A 246 -6.38 6.33 -23.13
N CYS A 247 -7.05 5.61 -22.23
CA CYS A 247 -7.93 6.23 -21.22
C CYS A 247 -7.08 7.02 -20.22
N PRO A 248 -7.53 8.21 -19.75
CA PRO A 248 -6.85 8.93 -18.68
C PRO A 248 -6.90 8.11 -17.39
N PRO A 249 -6.01 8.35 -16.42
CA PRO A 249 -6.19 7.86 -15.07
C PRO A 249 -7.52 8.38 -14.50
N ASP A 250 -8.18 7.59 -13.71
CA ASP A 250 -9.49 7.89 -13.10
C ASP A 250 -9.41 8.02 -11.58
N ASP A 251 -8.33 7.52 -10.96
CA ASP A 251 -8.09 7.64 -9.53
C ASP A 251 -6.58 7.64 -9.21
N ASP A 252 -6.27 7.92 -7.94
CA ASP A 252 -4.94 7.73 -7.37
C ASP A 252 -4.59 6.23 -7.35
N VAL A 253 -3.32 5.90 -7.55
CA VAL A 253 -2.85 4.52 -7.55
C VAL A 253 -1.68 4.37 -6.61
N THR A 254 -1.84 3.55 -5.58
CA THR A 254 -0.73 3.14 -4.71
C THR A 254 -0.56 1.62 -4.74
N LEU A 255 0.66 1.17 -4.98
CA LEU A 255 1.06 -0.23 -5.01
C LEU A 255 2.36 -0.42 -4.25
N LEU A 256 2.36 -1.34 -3.29
CA LEU A 256 3.51 -1.70 -2.48
C LEU A 256 3.71 -3.21 -2.50
N ILE A 257 4.89 -3.66 -2.93
CA ILE A 257 5.32 -5.05 -2.86
C ILE A 257 6.46 -5.15 -1.85
N ALA A 258 6.32 -5.97 -0.81
CA ALA A 258 7.37 -6.19 0.16
C ALA A 258 7.76 -7.66 0.26
N GLU A 259 9.07 -7.91 0.49
CA GLU A 259 9.64 -9.21 0.79
C GLU A 259 10.25 -9.18 2.19
N LEU A 260 9.95 -10.18 3.01
CA LEU A 260 10.43 -10.28 4.39
C LEU A 260 11.89 -10.74 4.45
N SER A 261 12.68 -10.12 5.34
CA SER A 261 14.13 -10.30 5.49
C SER A 261 14.49 -11.31 6.57
#